data_73be3197027094473b8d9f8c518f2132
#
_entry.id   73be3197027094473b8d9f8c518f2132
#
_cell.length_a   1.000
_cell.length_b   1.000
_cell.length_c   1.000
_cell.angle_alpha   90.00
_cell.angle_beta   90.00
_cell.angle_gamma   90.00
#
_symmetry.space_group_name_H-M   'P 1'
#
loop_
_entity.id
_entity.type
_entity.pdbx_description
1 polymer ?
#
loop_
_entity_poly.entity_id
_entity_poly.type
_entity_poly.pdbx_seq_one_letter_code
_entity_poly.pdbx_strand_id
1 'polypeptide(L)'
;LASPIFIHPDQLKGESLQFPVYEAQTNFPHPWEGGWLRLRDIVEQQKIAAWAVLDLAARHRDTILYNAYLKAIRQIERGREGQPTAFIVPAEQHDWLTTIKMINTLLLSGIEIHRSTSPLKADGLIYPSGSFVISLAQPKMGLIKNLLGRTFYPDNYWTRSKDDRPLRPYDVATHTMAEFMGVRVDSLDQLPDGKLEIIKEPLKVSGRVESGSAGYRLDGRLNDSFRAVSLLLNEKIQIFRADKKTEQLRGGDFIIRQAPTQVIEAIAEKTGVDFLPLDSFPVEGTHELSRLRVGLYQRFYGGNADEGWTRLVLEKFELPYLTIKDSDIKSGQLSKKIDLLILPADSTSTIMGEFPESSRRYANVPPEYRSSLGKDGLEKLKDFVNRGGILVCLGSAGNFAIEKFDLQLRNIVARLDSKEFFCPGSTLKANFNNEDPLAYGLPEKGLVLFYGSPAFEILPGSESEKYRVVVRYEPRDLLQSGWLIGEKYLSRAAAMVEADYGQGQIVLIGLKAQNRAQTHGTFKLLFNTFIR
;
A
#
# COMPACT_ATOMS: atom_id res chain seq x y z
N LEU A 1 -0.53 -27.97 -5.90
CA LEU A 1 -0.26 -28.97 -6.96
C LEU A 1 -1.58 -29.46 -7.52
N ALA A 2 -1.97 -28.97 -8.69
CA ALA A 2 -3.19 -29.44 -9.36
C ALA A 2 -2.97 -30.82 -10.04
N SER A 3 -1.69 -31.16 -10.35
CA SER A 3 -1.28 -32.43 -10.97
C SER A 3 0.00 -32.95 -10.33
N PRO A 4 0.24 -34.28 -10.35
CA PRO A 4 1.50 -34.87 -9.90
C PRO A 4 2.68 -34.30 -10.68
N ILE A 5 3.80 -34.10 -9.98
CA ILE A 5 5.07 -33.70 -10.59
C ILE A 5 6.11 -34.77 -10.28
N PHE A 6 6.93 -35.13 -11.27
CA PHE A 6 8.12 -35.95 -11.02
C PHE A 6 9.31 -35.02 -10.77
N ILE A 7 9.98 -35.20 -9.64
CA ILE A 7 11.18 -34.45 -9.25
C ILE A 7 12.37 -35.37 -9.33
N HIS A 8 13.29 -35.08 -10.25
CA HIS A 8 14.51 -35.86 -10.39
C HIS A 8 15.46 -35.60 -9.21
N PRO A 9 16.20 -36.60 -8.69
CA PRO A 9 17.13 -36.41 -7.57
C PRO A 9 18.12 -35.25 -7.76
N ASP A 10 18.59 -35.03 -8.98
CA ASP A 10 19.52 -33.93 -9.28
C ASP A 10 18.91 -32.55 -9.15
N GLN A 11 17.58 -32.41 -9.16
CA GLN A 11 16.89 -31.15 -8.93
C GLN A 11 16.85 -30.78 -7.43
N LEU A 12 17.13 -31.74 -6.54
CA LEU A 12 17.22 -31.55 -5.10
C LEU A 12 18.64 -31.18 -4.67
N LYS A 13 19.63 -31.44 -5.51
CA LYS A 13 21.04 -31.10 -5.30
C LYS A 13 21.31 -29.69 -5.80
N GLY A 14 20.96 -28.70 -5.04
CA GLY A 14 21.22 -27.31 -5.39
C GLY A 14 21.35 -26.43 -4.15
N GLU A 15 22.28 -25.50 -4.17
CA GLU A 15 22.32 -24.44 -3.16
C GLU A 15 21.12 -23.53 -3.37
N SER A 16 20.05 -23.76 -2.61
CA SER A 16 19.00 -22.78 -2.44
C SER A 16 19.47 -21.77 -1.41
N LEU A 17 19.43 -20.48 -1.74
CA LEU A 17 19.81 -19.39 -0.85
C LEU A 17 19.04 -19.37 0.49
N GLN A 18 18.02 -20.21 0.65
CA GLN A 18 17.14 -20.25 1.82
C GLN A 18 17.17 -21.55 2.61
N PHE A 19 17.79 -22.61 2.06
CA PHE A 19 17.82 -23.92 2.72
C PHE A 19 19.26 -24.44 2.78
N PRO A 20 19.60 -25.19 3.84
CA PRO A 20 20.89 -25.85 3.94
C PRO A 20 21.07 -26.87 2.79
N VAL A 21 22.30 -27.29 2.57
CA VAL A 21 22.64 -28.35 1.60
C VAL A 21 21.69 -29.54 1.79
N TYR A 22 21.16 -30.07 0.69
CA TYR A 22 20.19 -31.18 0.71
C TYR A 22 20.89 -32.51 0.99
N GLU A 23 21.34 -32.69 2.23
CA GLU A 23 22.04 -33.87 2.75
C GLU A 23 21.47 -34.24 4.13
N ALA A 24 21.70 -35.48 4.54
CA ALA A 24 21.29 -35.92 5.87
C ALA A 24 22.02 -35.15 6.97
N GLN A 25 21.25 -34.56 7.88
CA GLN A 25 21.71 -33.74 9.00
C GLN A 25 20.91 -34.13 10.26
N THR A 26 21.37 -33.69 11.43
CA THR A 26 20.70 -33.96 12.72
C THR A 26 19.22 -33.55 12.73
N ASN A 27 18.90 -32.42 12.15
CA ASN A 27 17.52 -31.90 12.04
C ASN A 27 16.82 -32.29 10.73
N PHE A 28 17.49 -33.02 9.84
CA PHE A 28 16.99 -33.52 8.57
C PHE A 28 17.59 -34.89 8.23
N PRO A 29 17.31 -35.94 9.09
CA PRO A 29 18.02 -37.21 9.02
C PRO A 29 17.70 -38.04 7.79
N HIS A 30 16.53 -37.87 7.19
CA HIS A 30 16.05 -38.62 6.05
C HIS A 30 15.57 -37.72 4.92
N PRO A 31 16.49 -37.12 4.12
CA PRO A 31 16.12 -36.37 2.92
C PRO A 31 15.31 -37.26 1.96
N TRP A 32 14.27 -36.66 1.38
CA TRP A 32 13.52 -37.35 0.32
C TRP A 32 14.37 -37.48 -0.94
N GLU A 33 14.44 -38.68 -1.51
CA GLU A 33 15.31 -38.96 -2.64
C GLU A 33 14.76 -38.49 -4.01
N GLY A 34 13.61 -37.84 -4.05
CA GLY A 34 12.95 -37.47 -5.29
C GLY A 34 11.86 -38.44 -5.69
N GLY A 35 11.36 -38.33 -6.92
CA GLY A 35 10.29 -39.14 -7.46
C GLY A 35 8.99 -38.39 -7.68
N TRP A 36 7.87 -39.10 -7.68
CA TRP A 36 6.56 -38.49 -7.83
C TRP A 36 6.12 -37.74 -6.57
N LEU A 37 5.87 -36.44 -6.68
CA LEU A 37 5.23 -35.63 -5.66
C LEU A 37 3.76 -35.40 -6.05
N ARG A 38 2.86 -35.92 -5.24
CA ARG A 38 1.42 -35.82 -5.43
C ARG A 38 0.80 -34.96 -4.35
N LEU A 39 -0.38 -34.39 -4.60
CA LEU A 39 -1.14 -33.68 -3.60
C LEU A 39 -1.37 -34.55 -2.34
N ARG A 40 -1.62 -35.84 -2.52
CA ARG A 40 -1.79 -36.80 -1.43
C ARG A 40 -0.55 -36.85 -0.51
N ASP A 41 0.65 -36.82 -1.06
CA ASP A 41 1.90 -36.89 -0.29
C ASP A 41 2.04 -35.65 0.61
N ILE A 42 1.69 -34.48 0.07
CA ILE A 42 1.66 -33.22 0.84
C ILE A 42 0.61 -33.28 1.96
N VAL A 43 -0.59 -33.77 1.67
CA VAL A 43 -1.66 -33.93 2.66
C VAL A 43 -1.23 -34.86 3.79
N GLU A 44 -0.61 -36.01 3.48
CA GLU A 44 -0.14 -36.95 4.52
C GLU A 44 1.00 -36.35 5.37
N GLN A 45 1.94 -35.61 4.76
CA GLN A 45 2.98 -34.90 5.50
C GLN A 45 2.39 -33.87 6.47
N GLN A 46 1.45 -33.04 6.00
CA GLN A 46 0.78 -32.03 6.85
C GLN A 46 -0.03 -32.71 7.98
N LYS A 47 -0.70 -33.81 7.68
CA LYS A 47 -1.45 -34.60 8.66
C LYS A 47 -0.54 -35.18 9.74
N ILE A 48 0.60 -35.77 9.37
CA ILE A 48 1.59 -36.31 10.31
C ILE A 48 2.11 -35.17 11.20
N ALA A 49 2.49 -34.03 10.62
CA ALA A 49 2.94 -32.87 11.37
C ALA A 49 1.88 -32.35 12.36
N ALA A 50 0.62 -32.24 11.89
CA ALA A 50 -0.51 -31.81 12.75
C ALA A 50 -0.73 -32.78 13.92
N TRP A 51 -0.72 -34.10 13.65
CA TRP A 51 -0.85 -35.13 14.70
C TRP A 51 0.29 -35.06 15.71
N ALA A 52 1.55 -34.88 15.26
CA ALA A 52 2.68 -34.76 16.15
C ALA A 52 2.56 -33.54 17.08
N VAL A 53 2.10 -32.39 16.55
CA VAL A 53 1.85 -31.18 17.35
C VAL A 53 0.73 -31.41 18.37
N LEU A 54 -0.38 -32.03 17.97
CA LEU A 54 -1.50 -32.34 18.86
C LEU A 54 -1.11 -33.32 19.98
N ASP A 55 -0.37 -34.39 19.64
CA ASP A 55 0.12 -35.36 20.62
C ASP A 55 1.08 -34.72 21.63
N LEU A 56 2.04 -33.91 21.14
CA LEU A 56 2.95 -33.16 22.01
C LEU A 56 2.19 -32.20 22.93
N ALA A 57 1.22 -31.45 22.36
CA ALA A 57 0.39 -30.52 23.13
C ALA A 57 -0.45 -31.24 24.21
N ALA A 58 -1.01 -32.41 23.89
CA ALA A 58 -1.78 -33.19 24.85
C ALA A 58 -0.92 -33.74 26.00
N ARG A 59 0.26 -34.27 25.68
CA ARG A 59 1.20 -34.77 26.70
C ARG A 59 1.77 -33.69 27.61
N HIS A 60 2.01 -32.50 27.08
CA HIS A 60 2.63 -31.39 27.78
C HIS A 60 1.71 -30.21 28.02
N ARG A 61 0.39 -30.44 28.06
CA ARG A 61 -0.62 -29.39 28.15
C ARG A 61 -0.37 -28.38 29.27
N ASP A 62 -0.02 -28.87 30.46
CA ASP A 62 0.18 -28.00 31.63
C ASP A 62 1.39 -27.09 31.44
N THR A 63 2.50 -27.63 30.89
CA THR A 63 3.69 -26.86 30.55
C THR A 63 3.42 -25.84 29.45
N ILE A 64 2.67 -26.20 28.43
CA ILE A 64 2.33 -25.31 27.31
C ILE A 64 1.46 -24.14 27.80
N LEU A 65 0.42 -24.45 28.58
CA LEU A 65 -0.46 -23.42 29.18
C LEU A 65 0.28 -22.50 30.13
N TYR A 66 1.15 -23.07 30.98
CA TYR A 66 1.99 -22.28 31.89
C TYR A 66 2.98 -21.40 31.13
N ASN A 67 3.62 -21.89 30.08
CA ASN A 67 4.51 -21.11 29.22
C ASN A 67 3.77 -19.98 28.49
N ALA A 68 2.52 -20.20 28.06
CA ALA A 68 1.68 -19.15 27.49
C ALA A 68 1.38 -18.04 28.50
N TYR A 69 1.05 -18.41 29.74
CA TYR A 69 0.88 -17.48 30.87
C TYR A 69 2.18 -16.71 31.16
N LEU A 70 3.30 -17.41 31.31
CA LEU A 70 4.61 -16.78 31.57
C LEU A 70 5.01 -15.82 30.45
N LYS A 71 4.72 -16.19 29.20
CA LYS A 71 4.96 -15.29 28.06
C LYS A 71 4.17 -13.98 28.20
N ALA A 72 2.91 -14.06 28.60
CA ALA A 72 2.07 -12.88 28.82
C ALA A 72 2.62 -12.00 29.97
N ILE A 73 2.95 -12.60 31.12
CA ILE A 73 3.50 -11.87 32.28
C ILE A 73 4.81 -11.20 31.92
N ARG A 74 5.74 -11.92 31.30
CA ARG A 74 7.04 -11.35 30.85
C ARG A 74 6.89 -10.21 29.86
N GLN A 75 5.86 -10.25 29.00
CA GLN A 75 5.58 -9.12 28.10
C GLN A 75 5.11 -7.88 28.90
N ILE A 76 4.24 -8.07 29.90
CA ILE A 76 3.78 -6.97 30.76
C ILE A 76 4.96 -6.35 31.53
N GLU A 77 5.81 -7.17 32.15
CA GLU A 77 6.99 -6.73 32.88
C GLU A 77 7.95 -5.95 31.98
N ARG A 78 8.32 -6.52 30.84
CA ARG A 78 9.19 -5.85 29.86
C ARG A 78 8.59 -4.53 29.31
N GLY A 79 7.27 -4.46 29.16
CA GLY A 79 6.59 -3.24 28.75
C GLY A 79 6.56 -2.18 29.85
N ARG A 80 6.58 -2.59 31.12
CA ARG A 80 6.62 -1.70 32.28
C ARG A 80 8.01 -1.12 32.52
N GLU A 81 9.05 -1.93 32.35
CA GLU A 81 10.44 -1.60 32.67
C GLU A 81 11.22 -1.06 31.46
N GLY A 82 10.76 -1.33 30.25
CA GLY A 82 11.44 -0.97 29.02
C GLY A 82 11.04 0.41 28.48
N GLN A 83 11.80 0.87 27.49
CA GLN A 83 11.49 2.07 26.73
C GLN A 83 11.20 1.72 25.26
N PRO A 84 10.26 2.45 24.63
CA PRO A 84 9.29 3.36 25.25
C PRO A 84 8.36 2.60 26.20
N THR A 85 7.66 3.32 27.10
CA THR A 85 6.64 2.72 28.00
C THR A 85 5.26 2.70 27.37
N ALA A 86 5.00 3.60 26.43
CA ALA A 86 3.72 3.70 25.73
C ALA A 86 3.89 4.32 24.32
N PHE A 87 2.84 4.20 23.54
CA PHE A 87 2.63 4.99 22.32
C PHE A 87 1.41 5.90 22.51
N ILE A 88 1.49 7.11 21.96
CA ILE A 88 0.36 8.04 21.90
C ILE A 88 0.03 8.35 20.46
N VAL A 89 -1.26 8.31 20.14
CA VAL A 89 -1.82 8.74 18.85
C VAL A 89 -2.53 10.06 19.11
N PRO A 90 -1.95 11.22 18.74
CA PRO A 90 -2.56 12.52 18.95
C PRO A 90 -3.94 12.63 18.31
N ALA A 91 -4.86 13.38 18.93
CA ALA A 91 -6.20 13.59 18.37
C ALA A 91 -6.17 14.35 17.04
N GLU A 92 -5.16 15.22 16.86
CA GLU A 92 -4.96 15.96 15.62
C GLU A 92 -4.20 15.10 14.61
N GLN A 93 -4.90 14.67 13.57
CA GLN A 93 -4.38 13.82 12.51
C GLN A 93 -4.68 14.41 11.13
N HIS A 94 -3.87 14.08 10.14
CA HIS A 94 -4.12 14.49 8.76
C HIS A 94 -5.41 13.83 8.21
N ASP A 95 -5.57 12.53 8.44
CA ASP A 95 -6.76 11.73 8.12
C ASP A 95 -7.25 11.02 9.39
N TRP A 96 -8.17 11.66 10.11
CA TRP A 96 -8.67 11.15 11.37
C TRP A 96 -9.55 9.90 11.22
N LEU A 97 -10.26 9.73 10.08
CA LEU A 97 -11.04 8.53 9.79
C LEU A 97 -10.14 7.31 9.60
N THR A 98 -9.01 7.50 8.92
CA THR A 98 -7.99 6.45 8.82
C THR A 98 -7.39 6.13 10.19
N THR A 99 -7.22 7.13 11.06
CA THR A 99 -6.77 6.90 12.44
C THR A 99 -7.75 6.03 13.22
N ILE A 100 -9.06 6.30 13.14
CA ILE A 100 -10.08 5.46 13.78
C ILE A 100 -10.04 4.02 13.23
N LYS A 101 -9.84 3.83 11.94
CA LYS A 101 -9.66 2.48 11.34
C LYS A 101 -8.45 1.77 11.96
N MET A 102 -7.33 2.47 12.16
CA MET A 102 -6.14 1.93 12.83
C MET A 102 -6.46 1.52 14.28
N ILE A 103 -7.06 2.42 15.06
CA ILE A 103 -7.44 2.15 16.46
C ILE A 103 -8.36 0.93 16.54
N ASN A 104 -9.39 0.85 15.70
CA ASN A 104 -10.31 -0.29 15.67
C ASN A 104 -9.59 -1.60 15.30
N THR A 105 -8.62 -1.57 14.38
CA THR A 105 -7.82 -2.75 14.01
C THR A 105 -6.97 -3.23 15.19
N LEU A 106 -6.38 -2.31 15.94
CA LEU A 106 -5.59 -2.62 17.14
C LEU A 106 -6.48 -3.20 18.24
N LEU A 107 -7.68 -2.64 18.49
CA LEU A 107 -8.68 -3.18 19.43
C LEU A 107 -9.09 -4.61 19.06
N LEU A 108 -9.40 -4.87 17.78
CA LEU A 108 -9.72 -6.22 17.28
C LEU A 108 -8.57 -7.22 17.49
N SER A 109 -7.34 -6.74 17.53
CA SER A 109 -6.15 -7.56 17.83
C SER A 109 -5.99 -7.86 19.32
N GLY A 110 -6.90 -7.38 20.18
CA GLY A 110 -6.88 -7.55 21.63
C GLY A 110 -5.87 -6.66 22.34
N ILE A 111 -5.55 -5.51 21.76
CA ILE A 111 -4.71 -4.47 22.35
C ILE A 111 -5.60 -3.55 23.18
N GLU A 112 -5.24 -3.32 24.45
CA GLU A 112 -5.89 -2.37 25.32
C GLU A 112 -5.49 -0.95 24.96
N ILE A 113 -6.48 -0.09 24.73
CA ILE A 113 -6.30 1.31 24.31
C ILE A 113 -7.13 2.21 25.21
N HIS A 114 -6.53 3.30 25.64
CA HIS A 114 -7.20 4.34 26.40
C HIS A 114 -7.37 5.60 25.56
N ARG A 115 -8.45 6.34 25.82
CA ARG A 115 -8.69 7.66 25.25
C ARG A 115 -8.61 8.72 26.34
N SER A 116 -7.94 9.82 26.06
CA SER A 116 -7.87 10.94 26.99
C SER A 116 -9.15 11.75 27.01
N THR A 117 -9.61 12.13 28.20
CA THR A 117 -10.77 13.01 28.42
C THR A 117 -10.35 14.44 28.80
N SER A 118 -9.06 14.65 28.97
CA SER A 118 -8.42 15.95 29.20
C SER A 118 -7.12 16.04 28.42
N PRO A 119 -6.52 17.21 28.21
CA PRO A 119 -5.18 17.33 27.65
C PRO A 119 -4.19 16.52 28.47
N LEU A 120 -3.23 15.86 27.80
CA LEU A 120 -2.18 15.05 28.42
C LEU A 120 -0.85 15.78 28.32
N LYS A 121 0.00 15.61 29.36
CA LYS A 121 1.40 16.06 29.34
C LYS A 121 2.30 14.85 29.34
N ALA A 122 3.21 14.75 28.37
CA ALA A 122 4.22 13.71 28.31
C ALA A 122 5.45 14.21 27.55
N ASP A 123 6.63 13.84 28.02
CA ASP A 123 7.93 14.11 27.37
C ASP A 123 8.09 15.58 26.89
N GLY A 124 7.61 16.53 27.70
CA GLY A 124 7.67 17.98 27.40
C GLY A 124 6.65 18.47 26.37
N LEU A 125 5.76 17.62 25.86
CA LEU A 125 4.69 17.96 24.92
C LEU A 125 3.32 17.95 25.59
N ILE A 126 2.39 18.72 25.00
CA ILE A 126 0.98 18.71 25.37
C ILE A 126 0.18 18.09 24.21
N TYR A 127 -0.57 17.05 24.53
CA TYR A 127 -1.47 16.36 23.59
C TYR A 127 -2.92 16.75 23.89
N PRO A 128 -3.73 17.09 22.89
CA PRO A 128 -5.10 17.49 23.10
C PRO A 128 -5.97 16.35 23.65
N SER A 129 -7.08 16.70 24.29
CA SER A 129 -8.13 15.73 24.68
C SER A 129 -8.60 14.95 23.47
N GLY A 130 -8.93 13.67 23.66
CA GLY A 130 -9.30 12.76 22.59
C GLY A 130 -8.13 11.96 22.01
N SER A 131 -6.88 12.23 22.43
CA SER A 131 -5.71 11.43 22.04
C SER A 131 -5.80 10.00 22.60
N PHE A 132 -5.24 9.02 21.88
CA PHE A 132 -5.24 7.62 22.30
C PHE A 132 -3.89 7.23 22.88
N VAL A 133 -3.92 6.53 24.01
CA VAL A 133 -2.72 6.05 24.72
C VAL A 133 -2.72 4.52 24.74
N ILE A 134 -1.60 3.92 24.34
CA ILE A 134 -1.41 2.48 24.24
C ILE A 134 -0.18 2.12 25.09
N SER A 135 -0.43 1.67 26.32
CA SER A 135 0.63 1.22 27.23
C SER A 135 1.28 -0.05 26.69
N LEU A 136 2.59 -0.16 26.86
CA LEU A 136 3.31 -1.39 26.55
C LEU A 136 3.25 -2.42 27.70
N ALA A 137 2.80 -2.04 28.89
CA ALA A 137 2.62 -2.94 30.02
C ALA A 137 1.38 -3.84 29.85
N GLN A 138 1.31 -4.57 28.72
CA GLN A 138 0.24 -5.50 28.41
C GLN A 138 0.73 -6.75 27.66
N PRO A 139 -0.01 -7.86 27.61
CA PRO A 139 0.43 -9.12 27.00
C PRO A 139 0.81 -9.02 25.51
N LYS A 140 0.30 -8.02 24.81
CA LYS A 140 0.53 -7.76 23.38
C LYS A 140 1.71 -6.82 23.11
N MET A 141 2.58 -6.55 24.10
CA MET A 141 3.70 -5.60 23.98
C MET A 141 4.52 -5.78 22.70
N GLY A 142 4.92 -7.02 22.38
CA GLY A 142 5.71 -7.29 21.17
C GLY A 142 4.95 -6.97 19.87
N LEU A 143 3.65 -7.24 19.81
CA LEU A 143 2.79 -6.88 18.67
C LEU A 143 2.68 -5.36 18.54
N ILE A 144 2.43 -4.65 19.63
CA ILE A 144 2.32 -3.19 19.64
C ILE A 144 3.62 -2.55 19.14
N LYS A 145 4.78 -2.98 19.66
CA LYS A 145 6.08 -2.49 19.19
C LYS A 145 6.29 -2.71 17.69
N ASN A 146 5.89 -3.87 17.20
CA ASN A 146 6.03 -4.19 15.76
C ASN A 146 5.11 -3.36 14.86
N LEU A 147 3.89 -3.03 15.32
CA LEU A 147 2.90 -2.29 14.52
C LEU A 147 3.06 -0.76 14.61
N LEU A 148 3.52 -0.25 15.75
CA LEU A 148 3.56 1.19 15.99
C LEU A 148 4.98 1.76 16.10
N GLY A 149 5.97 0.94 16.50
CA GLY A 149 7.35 1.35 16.63
C GLY A 149 8.09 1.34 15.30
N ARG A 150 9.12 2.18 15.21
CA ARG A 150 10.06 2.13 14.09
C ARG A 150 10.87 0.85 14.15
N THR A 151 11.04 0.20 13.02
CA THR A 151 11.85 -1.00 12.88
C THR A 151 13.08 -0.70 12.02
N PHE A 152 14.27 -0.91 12.58
CA PHE A 152 15.50 -0.90 11.80
C PHE A 152 15.97 -2.34 11.65
N TYR A 153 15.97 -2.84 10.41
CA TYR A 153 16.43 -4.19 10.14
C TYR A 153 17.96 -4.24 10.31
N PRO A 154 18.49 -5.20 11.05
CA PRO A 154 19.92 -5.23 11.33
C PRO A 154 20.72 -5.49 10.06
N ASP A 155 21.80 -4.72 9.87
CA ASP A 155 22.80 -4.94 8.83
C ASP A 155 24.09 -5.44 9.51
N ASN A 156 24.29 -6.75 9.50
CA ASN A 156 25.41 -7.41 10.17
C ASN A 156 25.76 -8.73 9.49
N TYR A 157 26.73 -9.46 10.04
CA TYR A 157 27.19 -10.75 9.53
C TYR A 157 26.05 -11.75 9.25
N TRP A 158 25.01 -11.80 10.10
CA TRP A 158 23.91 -12.77 9.98
C TRP A 158 22.89 -12.40 8.89
N THR A 159 22.90 -11.16 8.46
CA THR A 159 22.00 -10.64 7.42
C THR A 159 22.69 -10.48 6.07
N ARG A 160 23.94 -11.00 5.97
CA ARG A 160 24.71 -11.01 4.72
C ARG A 160 25.18 -12.41 4.35
N SER A 161 25.27 -12.67 3.05
CA SER A 161 25.86 -13.91 2.51
C SER A 161 27.38 -13.91 2.65
N LYS A 162 28.03 -15.05 2.36
CA LYS A 162 29.49 -15.17 2.31
C LYS A 162 30.17 -14.15 1.36
N ASP A 163 29.45 -13.77 0.30
CA ASP A 163 29.91 -12.78 -0.67
C ASP A 163 29.52 -11.34 -0.30
N ASP A 164 29.19 -11.10 0.95
CA ASP A 164 28.78 -9.80 1.50
C ASP A 164 27.53 -9.19 0.82
N ARG A 165 26.67 -10.01 0.22
CA ARG A 165 25.38 -9.59 -0.33
C ARG A 165 24.33 -9.57 0.76
N PRO A 166 23.47 -8.53 0.83
CA PRO A 166 22.39 -8.52 1.80
C PRO A 166 21.41 -9.67 1.52
N LEU A 167 21.05 -10.39 2.57
CA LEU A 167 20.05 -11.46 2.53
C LEU A 167 18.67 -10.86 2.63
N ARG A 168 17.81 -11.19 1.69
CA ARG A 168 16.44 -10.68 1.67
C ARG A 168 15.67 -11.17 2.89
N PRO A 169 14.98 -10.29 3.65
CA PRO A 169 14.02 -10.70 4.64
C PRO A 169 12.95 -11.64 4.05
N TYR A 170 12.34 -12.47 4.89
CA TYR A 170 11.28 -13.38 4.46
C TYR A 170 10.11 -12.62 3.78
N ASP A 171 9.77 -11.44 4.30
CA ASP A 171 8.73 -10.57 3.74
C ASP A 171 9.30 -9.16 3.51
N VAL A 172 8.72 -8.14 4.12
CA VAL A 172 9.21 -6.75 4.09
C VAL A 172 10.07 -6.46 5.33
N ALA A 173 10.97 -5.48 5.23
CA ALA A 173 11.86 -5.14 6.34
C ALA A 173 11.16 -4.35 7.47
N THR A 174 9.98 -3.80 7.23
CA THR A 174 9.15 -3.13 8.24
C THR A 174 7.68 -3.49 8.09
N HIS A 175 6.98 -3.53 9.24
CA HIS A 175 5.53 -3.77 9.32
C HIS A 175 4.81 -2.66 10.09
N THR A 176 5.42 -1.47 10.19
CA THR A 176 4.90 -0.34 10.98
C THR A 176 3.58 0.16 10.39
N MET A 177 2.46 -0.29 10.98
CA MET A 177 1.10 0.01 10.54
C MET A 177 0.84 1.52 10.51
N ALA A 178 1.27 2.24 11.55
CA ALA A 178 1.08 3.69 11.64
C ALA A 178 1.69 4.42 10.43
N GLU A 179 2.90 4.02 10.01
CA GLU A 179 3.60 4.61 8.86
C GLU A 179 2.88 4.30 7.53
N PHE A 180 2.42 3.05 7.36
CA PHE A 180 1.65 2.67 6.17
C PHE A 180 0.30 3.41 6.09
N MET A 181 -0.34 3.63 7.24
CA MET A 181 -1.62 4.32 7.28
C MET A 181 -1.49 5.85 7.24
N GLY A 182 -0.29 6.40 7.37
CA GLY A 182 -0.06 7.84 7.42
C GLY A 182 -0.60 8.47 8.71
N VAL A 183 -0.59 7.69 9.81
CA VAL A 183 -1.05 8.13 11.13
C VAL A 183 0.15 8.50 11.99
N ARG A 184 0.11 9.69 12.57
CA ARG A 184 1.12 10.12 13.53
C ARG A 184 0.99 9.33 14.83
N VAL A 185 2.08 8.70 15.25
CA VAL A 185 2.23 8.01 16.52
C VAL A 185 3.54 8.44 17.14
N ASP A 186 3.48 8.93 18.36
CA ASP A 186 4.67 9.31 19.12
C ASP A 186 4.96 8.24 20.20
N SER A 187 6.22 7.93 20.41
CA SER A 187 6.67 7.06 21.50
C SER A 187 6.83 7.89 22.78
N LEU A 188 6.46 7.34 23.92
CA LEU A 188 6.58 7.99 25.23
C LEU A 188 7.50 7.21 26.13
N ASP A 189 8.46 7.91 26.78
CA ASP A 189 9.36 7.31 27.76
C ASP A 189 8.69 7.16 29.13
N GLN A 190 7.61 7.92 29.39
CA GLN A 190 6.80 7.85 30.59
C GLN A 190 5.32 7.86 30.22
N LEU A 191 4.50 7.21 31.08
CA LEU A 191 3.04 7.31 30.93
C LEU A 191 2.60 8.77 31.11
N PRO A 192 1.66 9.26 30.29
CA PRO A 192 1.25 10.66 30.36
C PRO A 192 0.40 10.94 31.60
N ASP A 193 0.58 12.15 32.16
CA ASP A 193 -0.30 12.66 33.19
C ASP A 193 -1.62 13.15 32.58
N GLY A 194 -2.75 12.72 33.16
CA GLY A 194 -4.08 13.12 32.75
C GLY A 194 -5.12 12.03 32.94
N LYS A 195 -6.36 12.37 32.57
CA LYS A 195 -7.48 11.42 32.70
C LYS A 195 -7.61 10.54 31.45
N LEU A 196 -7.59 9.24 31.66
CA LEU A 196 -7.68 8.23 30.63
C LEU A 196 -8.90 7.34 30.87
N GLU A 197 -9.63 6.99 29.80
CA GLU A 197 -10.74 6.05 29.81
C GLU A 197 -10.44 4.90 28.82
N ILE A 198 -10.68 3.67 29.26
CA ILE A 198 -10.48 2.48 28.44
C ILE A 198 -11.56 2.41 27.35
N ILE A 199 -11.13 2.11 26.11
CA ILE A 199 -12.03 1.85 25.00
C ILE A 199 -12.41 0.37 25.01
N LYS A 200 -13.68 0.07 25.27
CA LYS A 200 -14.19 -1.30 25.38
C LYS A 200 -14.70 -1.88 24.07
N GLU A 201 -15.12 -1.03 23.13
CA GLU A 201 -15.72 -1.42 21.87
C GLU A 201 -15.14 -0.62 20.70
N PRO A 202 -15.17 -1.15 19.48
CA PRO A 202 -14.76 -0.41 18.29
C PRO A 202 -15.51 0.93 18.17
N LEU A 203 -14.76 1.97 17.84
CA LEU A 203 -15.30 3.31 17.68
C LEU A 203 -16.16 3.38 16.41
N LYS A 204 -17.40 3.83 16.58
CA LYS A 204 -18.29 4.13 15.47
C LYS A 204 -18.17 5.61 15.12
N VAL A 205 -18.15 5.91 13.84
CA VAL A 205 -18.08 7.28 13.34
C VAL A 205 -19.26 7.52 12.42
N SER A 206 -19.95 8.62 12.66
CA SER A 206 -20.97 9.17 11.77
C SER A 206 -20.58 10.59 11.43
N GLY A 207 -20.64 10.96 10.15
CA GLY A 207 -20.36 12.29 9.70
C GLY A 207 -21.47 13.29 10.11
N ARG A 208 -21.08 14.53 10.36
CA ARG A 208 -22.02 15.63 10.60
C ARG A 208 -22.46 16.25 9.28
N VAL A 209 -23.67 16.77 9.26
CA VAL A 209 -24.24 17.48 8.12
C VAL A 209 -24.66 18.88 8.57
N GLU A 210 -23.96 19.89 8.08
CA GLU A 210 -24.22 21.30 8.37
C GLU A 210 -24.31 22.06 7.04
N SER A 211 -25.47 22.65 6.74
CA SER A 211 -25.72 23.35 5.48
C SER A 211 -25.22 24.78 5.51
N GLY A 212 -24.48 25.20 4.48
CA GLY A 212 -24.16 26.59 4.19
C GLY A 212 -25.03 27.20 3.08
N SER A 213 -24.96 28.49 2.88
CA SER A 213 -25.74 29.21 1.88
C SER A 213 -25.37 28.84 0.44
N ALA A 214 -24.13 28.38 0.20
CA ALA A 214 -23.62 27.93 -1.10
C ALA A 214 -23.48 26.40 -1.25
N GLY A 215 -23.87 25.63 -0.23
CA GLY A 215 -23.83 24.18 -0.24
C GLY A 215 -22.90 23.60 0.82
N TYR A 216 -22.18 22.54 0.46
CA TYR A 216 -21.35 21.76 1.36
C TYR A 216 -19.91 21.65 0.85
N ARG A 217 -18.97 21.52 1.77
CA ARG A 217 -17.59 21.12 1.47
C ARG A 217 -17.23 19.82 2.19
N LEU A 218 -16.42 18.98 1.54
CA LEU A 218 -15.78 17.80 2.12
C LEU A 218 -14.28 18.00 2.18
N ASP A 219 -13.67 17.55 3.25
CA ASP A 219 -12.21 17.61 3.45
C ASP A 219 -11.49 16.62 2.52
N GLY A 220 -10.79 17.11 1.51
CA GLY A 220 -10.03 16.31 0.54
C GLY A 220 -8.85 15.52 1.13
N ARG A 221 -8.47 15.78 2.40
CA ARG A 221 -7.42 15.02 3.10
C ARG A 221 -7.88 13.62 3.52
N LEU A 222 -9.20 13.40 3.65
CA LEU A 222 -9.75 12.12 4.09
C LEU A 222 -9.85 11.14 2.91
N ASN A 223 -9.36 9.94 3.09
CA ASN A 223 -9.57 8.88 2.10
C ASN A 223 -11.06 8.59 1.89
N ASP A 224 -11.86 8.63 2.95
CA ASP A 224 -13.30 8.37 2.89
C ASP A 224 -14.08 9.49 2.17
N SER A 225 -13.52 10.69 1.99
CA SER A 225 -14.11 11.71 1.13
C SER A 225 -14.19 11.25 -0.33
N PHE A 226 -13.20 10.49 -0.82
CA PHE A 226 -13.27 9.89 -2.16
C PHE A 226 -14.36 8.81 -2.25
N ARG A 227 -14.62 8.07 -1.16
CA ARG A 227 -15.75 7.15 -1.08
C ARG A 227 -17.08 7.92 -1.11
N ALA A 228 -17.20 8.99 -0.33
CA ALA A 228 -18.39 9.86 -0.33
C ALA A 228 -18.65 10.46 -1.72
N VAL A 229 -17.59 10.98 -2.38
CA VAL A 229 -17.64 11.49 -3.76
C VAL A 229 -18.11 10.41 -4.75
N SER A 230 -17.58 9.19 -4.66
CA SER A 230 -18.02 8.09 -5.51
C SER A 230 -19.51 7.79 -5.35
N LEU A 231 -20.00 7.78 -4.12
CA LEU A 231 -21.42 7.57 -3.82
C LEU A 231 -22.29 8.72 -4.36
N LEU A 232 -21.89 9.96 -4.17
CA LEU A 232 -22.59 11.14 -4.70
C LEU A 232 -22.65 11.15 -6.23
N LEU A 233 -21.54 10.79 -6.90
CA LEU A 233 -21.51 10.64 -8.35
C LEU A 233 -22.43 9.52 -8.87
N ASN A 234 -22.64 8.44 -8.09
CA ASN A 234 -23.63 7.41 -8.41
C ASN A 234 -25.06 7.95 -8.38
N GLU A 235 -25.35 8.88 -7.46
CA GLU A 235 -26.62 9.59 -7.34
C GLU A 235 -26.75 10.75 -8.36
N LYS A 236 -25.76 10.90 -9.27
CA LYS A 236 -25.71 11.97 -10.29
C LYS A 236 -25.66 13.37 -9.69
N ILE A 237 -25.12 13.51 -8.50
CA ILE A 237 -24.90 14.81 -7.86
C ILE A 237 -23.69 15.48 -8.50
N GLN A 238 -23.85 16.75 -8.87
CA GLN A 238 -22.77 17.57 -9.41
C GLN A 238 -21.79 17.94 -8.30
N ILE A 239 -20.51 17.63 -8.52
CA ILE A 239 -19.43 17.87 -7.56
C ILE A 239 -18.35 18.69 -8.24
N PHE A 240 -17.79 19.63 -7.49
CA PHE A 240 -16.64 20.41 -7.90
C PHE A 240 -15.45 20.12 -7.00
N ARG A 241 -14.27 20.38 -7.49
CA ARG A 241 -13.03 20.27 -6.74
C ARG A 241 -12.33 21.61 -6.67
N ALA A 242 -11.79 21.97 -5.51
CA ALA A 242 -11.01 23.19 -5.34
C ALA A 242 -9.57 22.96 -5.87
N ASP A 243 -9.12 23.83 -6.79
CA ASP A 243 -7.75 23.82 -7.31
C ASP A 243 -6.81 24.67 -6.47
N LYS A 244 -7.37 25.66 -5.77
CA LYS A 244 -6.61 26.63 -5.00
C LYS A 244 -7.16 26.75 -3.58
N LYS A 245 -6.27 27.14 -2.67
CA LYS A 245 -6.65 27.47 -1.29
C LYS A 245 -7.43 28.79 -1.27
N THR A 246 -8.55 28.82 -0.53
CA THR A 246 -9.31 30.01 -0.17
C THR A 246 -9.43 30.11 1.36
N GLU A 247 -10.24 31.03 1.87
CA GLU A 247 -10.51 31.11 3.31
C GLU A 247 -11.21 29.86 3.85
N GLN A 248 -12.12 29.24 3.06
CA GLN A 248 -12.94 28.09 3.48
C GLN A 248 -12.48 26.77 2.89
N LEU A 249 -11.64 26.77 1.85
CA LEU A 249 -11.25 25.59 1.08
C LEU A 249 -9.73 25.43 1.02
N ARG A 250 -9.29 24.18 0.96
CA ARG A 250 -7.93 23.78 0.59
C ARG A 250 -7.93 23.28 -0.86
N GLY A 251 -6.79 23.35 -1.53
CA GLY A 251 -6.63 22.63 -2.79
C GLY A 251 -6.92 21.14 -2.59
N GLY A 252 -7.80 20.60 -3.42
CA GLY A 252 -8.25 19.21 -3.33
C GLY A 252 -9.53 18.97 -2.52
N ASP A 253 -10.08 19.96 -1.82
CA ASP A 253 -11.39 19.83 -1.17
C ASP A 253 -12.51 19.66 -2.22
N PHE A 254 -13.56 18.93 -1.84
CA PHE A 254 -14.72 18.71 -2.70
C PHE A 254 -15.87 19.63 -2.30
N ILE A 255 -16.64 20.06 -3.30
CA ILE A 255 -17.74 21.01 -3.13
C ILE A 255 -19.00 20.41 -3.76
N ILE A 256 -20.09 20.43 -2.99
CA ILE A 256 -21.42 20.01 -3.41
C ILE A 256 -22.35 21.20 -3.30
N ARG A 257 -22.86 21.71 -4.43
CA ARG A 257 -23.76 22.89 -4.44
C ARG A 257 -25.16 22.55 -3.96
N GLN A 258 -25.69 21.46 -4.50
CA GLN A 258 -27.06 21.01 -4.20
C GLN A 258 -27.12 19.48 -4.20
N ALA A 259 -27.73 18.92 -3.19
CA ALA A 259 -28.09 17.51 -3.14
C ALA A 259 -29.28 17.32 -2.17
N PRO A 260 -30.09 16.28 -2.34
CA PRO A 260 -31.15 15.94 -1.40
C PRO A 260 -30.56 15.66 0.00
N THR A 261 -31.11 16.28 1.02
CA THR A 261 -30.63 16.16 2.41
C THR A 261 -30.53 14.70 2.86
N GLN A 262 -31.54 13.88 2.53
CA GLN A 262 -31.55 12.46 2.87
C GLN A 262 -30.37 11.68 2.25
N VAL A 263 -29.95 12.02 1.03
CA VAL A 263 -28.79 11.40 0.38
C VAL A 263 -27.51 11.77 1.11
N ILE A 264 -27.35 13.05 1.45
CA ILE A 264 -26.18 13.55 2.16
C ILE A 264 -26.07 12.91 3.54
N GLU A 265 -27.18 12.87 4.32
CA GLU A 265 -27.23 12.27 5.66
C GLU A 265 -26.86 10.77 5.61
N ALA A 266 -27.42 10.02 4.65
CA ALA A 266 -27.09 8.60 4.47
C ALA A 266 -25.62 8.36 4.12
N ILE A 267 -25.03 9.23 3.27
CA ILE A 267 -23.62 9.13 2.90
C ILE A 267 -22.72 9.54 4.07
N ALA A 268 -23.07 10.59 4.82
CA ALA A 268 -22.35 11.02 6.01
C ALA A 268 -22.32 9.91 7.08
N GLU A 269 -23.47 9.28 7.35
CA GLU A 269 -23.56 8.15 8.27
C GLU A 269 -22.71 6.96 7.79
N LYS A 270 -22.82 6.61 6.51
CA LYS A 270 -22.11 5.45 5.91
C LYS A 270 -20.60 5.62 5.86
N THR A 271 -20.12 6.84 5.63
CA THR A 271 -18.69 7.12 5.38
C THR A 271 -17.97 7.71 6.58
N GLY A 272 -18.70 8.33 7.51
CA GLY A 272 -18.14 9.09 8.61
C GLY A 272 -17.60 10.48 8.19
N VAL A 273 -17.78 10.87 6.95
CA VAL A 273 -17.29 12.16 6.42
C VAL A 273 -18.25 13.27 6.81
N ASP A 274 -17.71 14.35 7.37
CA ASP A 274 -18.47 15.57 7.66
C ASP A 274 -18.78 16.32 6.35
N PHE A 275 -20.04 16.72 6.19
CA PHE A 275 -20.50 17.67 5.19
C PHE A 275 -20.59 19.03 5.87
N LEU A 276 -19.54 19.85 5.70
CA LEU A 276 -19.39 21.12 6.38
C LEU A 276 -19.98 22.27 5.54
N PRO A 277 -20.46 23.36 6.18
CA PRO A 277 -21.07 24.45 5.46
C PRO A 277 -20.08 25.15 4.53
N LEU A 278 -20.59 25.56 3.36
CA LEU A 278 -19.93 26.46 2.44
C LEU A 278 -20.81 27.70 2.25
N ASP A 279 -20.29 28.88 2.59
CA ASP A 279 -21.08 30.10 2.58
C ASP A 279 -21.00 30.85 1.24
N SER A 280 -19.91 30.62 0.48
CA SER A 280 -19.74 31.20 -0.86
C SER A 280 -19.11 30.20 -1.80
N PHE A 281 -19.67 30.11 -3.02
CA PHE A 281 -19.06 29.27 -4.06
C PHE A 281 -17.94 30.06 -4.75
N PRO A 282 -16.70 29.52 -4.82
CA PRO A 282 -15.62 30.24 -5.49
C PRO A 282 -15.88 30.32 -7.00
N VAL A 283 -15.74 31.53 -7.55
CA VAL A 283 -15.95 31.81 -8.98
C VAL A 283 -14.79 31.26 -9.83
N GLU A 284 -13.59 31.28 -9.26
CA GLU A 284 -12.36 30.80 -9.91
C GLU A 284 -11.62 29.76 -9.04
N GLY A 285 -10.79 28.94 -9.67
CA GLY A 285 -9.95 27.96 -8.96
C GLY A 285 -10.74 26.74 -8.48
N THR A 286 -11.80 26.39 -9.22
CA THR A 286 -12.53 25.13 -9.06
C THR A 286 -12.88 24.58 -10.43
N HIS A 287 -12.94 23.26 -10.54
CA HIS A 287 -13.44 22.57 -11.73
C HIS A 287 -14.52 21.56 -11.35
N GLU A 288 -15.41 21.27 -12.28
CA GLU A 288 -16.40 20.22 -12.13
C GLU A 288 -15.73 18.84 -12.29
N LEU A 289 -15.99 17.94 -11.36
CA LEU A 289 -15.47 16.58 -11.44
C LEU A 289 -16.23 15.78 -12.51
N SER A 290 -15.49 15.20 -13.41
CA SER A 290 -15.98 14.17 -14.30
C SER A 290 -15.59 12.78 -13.78
N ARG A 291 -16.55 11.84 -13.82
CA ARG A 291 -16.27 10.46 -13.44
C ARG A 291 -15.63 9.75 -14.62
N LEU A 292 -14.35 9.44 -14.50
CA LEU A 292 -13.67 8.59 -15.46
C LEU A 292 -14.13 7.12 -15.32
N ARG A 293 -14.32 6.45 -16.45
CA ARG A 293 -14.55 5.00 -16.49
C ARG A 293 -13.21 4.29 -16.32
N VAL A 294 -13.04 3.62 -15.19
CA VAL A 294 -11.77 2.97 -14.81
C VAL A 294 -11.74 1.53 -15.32
N GLY A 295 -10.66 1.14 -16.00
CA GLY A 295 -10.31 -0.24 -16.30
C GLY A 295 -9.17 -0.72 -15.39
N LEU A 296 -9.27 -1.92 -14.86
CA LEU A 296 -8.19 -2.60 -14.15
C LEU A 296 -7.76 -3.83 -14.96
N TYR A 297 -6.51 -3.82 -15.43
CA TYR A 297 -5.98 -4.92 -16.21
C TYR A 297 -5.77 -6.16 -15.35
N GLN A 298 -6.26 -7.29 -15.82
CA GLN A 298 -6.10 -8.59 -15.21
C GLN A 298 -5.58 -9.60 -16.22
N ARG A 299 -4.39 -10.10 -16.01
CA ARG A 299 -3.86 -11.21 -16.80
C ARG A 299 -4.57 -12.52 -16.47
N PHE A 300 -4.63 -13.41 -17.43
CA PHE A 300 -5.34 -14.69 -17.32
C PHE A 300 -4.63 -15.66 -16.37
N TYR A 301 -3.31 -15.79 -16.54
CA TYR A 301 -2.54 -16.83 -15.87
C TYR A 301 -1.67 -16.30 -14.73
N GLY A 302 -1.56 -17.12 -13.67
CA GLY A 302 -0.58 -16.96 -12.60
C GLY A 302 -0.98 -15.97 -11.51
N GLY A 303 -2.13 -15.30 -11.64
CA GLY A 303 -2.57 -14.27 -10.69
C GLY A 303 -1.59 -13.10 -10.57
N ASN A 304 -2.04 -12.00 -10.01
CA ASN A 304 -1.22 -10.84 -9.68
C ASN A 304 -1.70 -10.26 -8.35
N ALA A 305 -0.87 -10.36 -7.31
CA ALA A 305 -1.23 -9.86 -5.98
C ALA A 305 -1.46 -8.34 -5.98
N ASP A 306 -0.69 -7.60 -6.76
CA ASP A 306 -0.82 -6.14 -6.88
C ASP A 306 -2.17 -5.75 -7.53
N GLU A 307 -2.64 -6.51 -8.53
CA GLU A 307 -3.98 -6.40 -9.08
C GLU A 307 -5.06 -6.67 -8.02
N GLY A 308 -4.93 -7.76 -7.27
CA GLY A 308 -5.87 -8.12 -6.23
C GLY A 308 -5.93 -7.08 -5.11
N TRP A 309 -4.81 -6.48 -4.72
CA TRP A 309 -4.78 -5.40 -3.73
C TRP A 309 -5.41 -4.12 -4.27
N THR A 310 -5.17 -3.78 -5.54
CA THR A 310 -5.81 -2.63 -6.20
C THR A 310 -7.31 -2.83 -6.22
N ARG A 311 -7.79 -4.01 -6.63
CA ARG A 311 -9.20 -4.39 -6.61
C ARG A 311 -9.82 -4.21 -5.23
N LEU A 312 -9.17 -4.76 -4.20
CA LEU A 312 -9.65 -4.67 -2.82
C LEU A 312 -9.77 -3.21 -2.34
N VAL A 313 -8.82 -2.34 -2.71
CA VAL A 313 -8.89 -0.91 -2.37
C VAL A 313 -10.06 -0.24 -3.09
N LEU A 314 -10.21 -0.45 -4.41
CA LEU A 314 -11.31 0.12 -5.18
C LEU A 314 -12.67 -0.33 -4.62
N GLU A 315 -12.83 -1.61 -4.29
CA GLU A 315 -14.06 -2.17 -3.71
C GLU A 315 -14.36 -1.61 -2.32
N LYS A 316 -13.36 -1.52 -1.42
CA LYS A 316 -13.53 -0.95 -0.07
C LYS A 316 -13.96 0.52 -0.09
N PHE A 317 -13.52 1.28 -1.08
CA PHE A 317 -13.89 2.69 -1.26
C PHE A 317 -15.06 2.89 -2.23
N GLU A 318 -15.72 1.80 -2.65
CA GLU A 318 -16.88 1.84 -3.58
C GLU A 318 -16.58 2.63 -4.86
N LEU A 319 -15.35 2.51 -5.36
CA LEU A 319 -14.85 3.11 -6.59
C LEU A 319 -15.04 2.10 -7.74
N PRO A 320 -15.97 2.32 -8.67
CA PRO A 320 -16.28 1.33 -9.69
C PRO A 320 -15.20 1.22 -10.76
N TYR A 321 -14.98 0.01 -11.23
CA TYR A 321 -14.04 -0.32 -12.28
C TYR A 321 -14.54 -1.48 -13.15
N LEU A 322 -13.95 -1.62 -14.34
CA LEU A 322 -14.15 -2.75 -15.23
C LEU A 322 -12.88 -3.61 -15.26
N THR A 323 -13.03 -4.93 -15.20
CA THR A 323 -11.91 -5.84 -15.45
C THR A 323 -11.58 -5.85 -16.94
N ILE A 324 -10.35 -5.52 -17.30
CA ILE A 324 -9.85 -5.48 -18.67
C ILE A 324 -8.89 -6.65 -18.89
N LYS A 325 -9.12 -7.40 -19.96
CA LYS A 325 -8.29 -8.52 -20.40
C LYS A 325 -7.48 -8.16 -21.64
N ASP A 326 -6.52 -9.00 -22.01
CA ASP A 326 -5.74 -8.86 -23.25
C ASP A 326 -6.62 -8.70 -24.48
N SER A 327 -7.71 -9.47 -24.56
CA SER A 327 -8.67 -9.43 -25.67
C SER A 327 -9.40 -8.07 -25.79
N ASP A 328 -9.68 -7.42 -24.66
CA ASP A 328 -10.30 -6.09 -24.66
C ASP A 328 -9.34 -5.05 -25.26
N ILE A 329 -8.05 -5.12 -24.88
CA ILE A 329 -7.02 -4.22 -25.41
C ILE A 329 -6.81 -4.46 -26.92
N LYS A 330 -6.63 -5.72 -27.31
CA LYS A 330 -6.42 -6.12 -28.72
C LYS A 330 -7.60 -5.77 -29.63
N SER A 331 -8.80 -5.67 -29.08
CA SER A 331 -9.98 -5.25 -29.86
C SER A 331 -9.86 -3.83 -30.44
N GLY A 332 -8.98 -2.99 -29.88
CA GLY A 332 -8.82 -1.60 -30.27
C GLY A 332 -10.01 -0.69 -29.91
N GLN A 333 -10.89 -1.16 -29.01
CA GLN A 333 -12.12 -0.43 -28.65
C GLN A 333 -12.14 0.00 -27.18
N LEU A 334 -10.97 0.13 -26.55
CA LEU A 334 -10.87 0.51 -25.14
C LEU A 334 -11.59 1.82 -24.81
N SER A 335 -11.45 2.86 -25.62
CA SER A 335 -12.08 4.17 -25.43
C SER A 335 -13.61 4.14 -25.40
N LYS A 336 -14.24 3.09 -25.94
CA LYS A 336 -15.69 2.90 -25.79
C LYS A 336 -16.08 2.39 -24.39
N LYS A 337 -15.15 1.71 -23.69
CA LYS A 337 -15.39 1.07 -22.40
C LYS A 337 -14.86 1.88 -21.23
N ILE A 338 -13.64 2.43 -21.37
CA ILE A 338 -12.88 3.07 -20.30
C ILE A 338 -12.23 4.35 -20.80
N ASP A 339 -11.92 5.24 -19.86
CA ASP A 339 -11.16 6.46 -20.06
C ASP A 339 -9.75 6.34 -19.48
N LEU A 340 -9.59 5.45 -18.49
CA LEU A 340 -8.35 5.20 -17.78
C LEU A 340 -8.12 3.69 -17.60
N LEU A 341 -6.90 3.24 -17.87
CA LEU A 341 -6.45 1.86 -17.62
C LEU A 341 -5.38 1.83 -16.54
N ILE A 342 -5.61 1.05 -15.49
CA ILE A 342 -4.60 0.74 -14.46
C ILE A 342 -3.88 -0.56 -14.86
N LEU A 343 -2.56 -0.51 -15.03
CA LEU A 343 -1.68 -1.67 -15.16
C LEU A 343 -1.04 -1.97 -13.79
N PRO A 344 -1.41 -3.06 -13.13
CA PRO A 344 -0.77 -3.52 -11.91
C PRO A 344 0.71 -3.84 -12.11
N ALA A 345 1.48 -3.87 -11.02
CA ALA A 345 2.91 -4.15 -11.07
C ALA A 345 3.19 -5.53 -11.68
N ASP A 346 3.82 -5.52 -12.84
CA ASP A 346 4.29 -6.71 -13.55
C ASP A 346 5.53 -6.36 -14.38
N SER A 347 6.33 -7.38 -14.78
CA SER A 347 7.47 -7.15 -15.64
C SER A 347 7.05 -6.89 -17.09
N THR A 348 7.87 -6.16 -17.86
CA THR A 348 7.65 -5.94 -19.30
C THR A 348 7.44 -7.26 -20.04
N SER A 349 8.27 -8.26 -19.76
CA SER A 349 8.15 -9.59 -20.38
C SER A 349 6.83 -10.29 -20.05
N THR A 350 6.32 -10.13 -18.84
CA THR A 350 5.01 -10.68 -18.43
C THR A 350 3.87 -9.99 -19.16
N ILE A 351 3.88 -8.66 -19.22
CA ILE A 351 2.84 -7.86 -19.90
C ILE A 351 2.84 -8.16 -21.41
N MET A 352 4.02 -8.25 -22.02
CA MET A 352 4.16 -8.53 -23.46
C MET A 352 3.96 -10.00 -23.81
N GLY A 353 4.08 -10.93 -22.86
CA GLY A 353 4.09 -12.37 -23.12
C GLY A 353 5.41 -12.87 -23.73
N GLU A 354 6.48 -12.13 -23.52
CA GLU A 354 7.83 -12.44 -24.01
C GLU A 354 8.55 -13.31 -22.98
N PHE A 355 8.29 -14.64 -23.02
CA PHE A 355 8.98 -15.59 -22.16
C PHE A 355 9.95 -16.46 -22.98
N PRO A 356 11.14 -16.81 -22.42
CA PRO A 356 12.00 -17.79 -23.04
C PRO A 356 11.24 -19.12 -23.26
N GLU A 357 11.42 -19.77 -24.40
CA GLU A 357 10.81 -21.07 -24.70
C GLU A 357 11.12 -22.13 -23.61
N SER A 358 12.27 -22.00 -22.95
CA SER A 358 12.68 -22.83 -21.81
C SER A 358 11.90 -22.55 -20.51
N SER A 359 11.06 -21.54 -20.47
CA SER A 359 10.26 -21.18 -19.29
C SER A 359 9.19 -22.25 -19.05
N ARG A 360 9.49 -23.21 -18.16
CA ARG A 360 8.54 -24.25 -17.69
C ARG A 360 7.22 -23.67 -17.16
N ARG A 361 7.20 -22.37 -16.83
CA ARG A 361 6.04 -21.67 -16.28
C ARG A 361 4.88 -21.58 -17.27
N TYR A 362 5.17 -21.55 -18.58
CA TYR A 362 4.17 -21.43 -19.65
C TYR A 362 4.05 -22.68 -20.53
N ALA A 363 5.03 -23.58 -20.52
CA ALA A 363 5.05 -24.75 -21.41
C ALA A 363 3.79 -25.62 -21.29
N ASN A 364 3.22 -25.71 -20.08
CA ASN A 364 2.05 -26.55 -19.79
C ASN A 364 0.73 -25.77 -19.70
N VAL A 365 0.72 -24.46 -20.03
CA VAL A 365 -0.52 -23.65 -20.05
C VAL A 365 -1.10 -23.67 -21.44
N PRO A 366 -2.37 -24.09 -21.62
CA PRO A 366 -3.05 -24.00 -22.90
C PRO A 366 -2.96 -22.59 -23.48
N PRO A 367 -2.77 -22.43 -24.81
CA PRO A 367 -2.56 -21.13 -25.44
C PRO A 367 -3.65 -20.09 -25.11
N GLU A 368 -4.90 -20.52 -25.00
CA GLU A 368 -6.06 -19.69 -24.68
C GLU A 368 -6.03 -19.07 -23.28
N TYR A 369 -5.24 -19.63 -22.37
CA TYR A 369 -5.04 -19.10 -21.00
C TYR A 369 -3.71 -18.35 -20.83
N ARG A 370 -2.91 -18.23 -21.88
CA ARG A 370 -1.67 -17.44 -21.83
C ARG A 370 -2.01 -15.97 -21.98
N SER A 371 -1.70 -15.19 -20.97
CA SER A 371 -1.83 -13.73 -21.03
C SER A 371 -0.71 -13.13 -21.86
N SER A 372 -1.04 -12.25 -22.77
CA SER A 372 -0.08 -11.54 -23.60
C SER A 372 -0.71 -10.37 -24.32
N LEU A 373 -0.13 -9.19 -24.20
CA LEU A 373 -0.46 -8.06 -25.07
C LEU A 373 0.06 -8.29 -26.48
N GLY A 374 1.29 -8.78 -26.61
CA GLY A 374 1.97 -8.88 -27.89
C GLY A 374 2.15 -7.52 -28.58
N LYS A 375 2.68 -7.52 -29.79
CA LYS A 375 2.90 -6.28 -30.56
C LYS A 375 1.58 -5.58 -30.93
N ASP A 376 0.58 -6.35 -31.36
CA ASP A 376 -0.72 -5.80 -31.76
C ASP A 376 -1.45 -5.13 -30.59
N GLY A 377 -1.50 -5.79 -29.43
CA GLY A 377 -2.08 -5.19 -28.22
C GLY A 377 -1.34 -3.94 -27.75
N LEU A 378 0.00 -3.92 -27.87
CA LEU A 378 0.79 -2.73 -27.56
C LEU A 378 0.42 -1.53 -28.45
N GLU A 379 0.31 -1.74 -29.78
CA GLU A 379 -0.07 -0.67 -30.70
C GLU A 379 -1.49 -0.14 -30.42
N LYS A 380 -2.45 -1.02 -30.09
CA LYS A 380 -3.79 -0.61 -29.67
C LYS A 380 -3.79 0.17 -28.36
N LEU A 381 -2.92 -0.21 -27.41
CA LEU A 381 -2.76 0.51 -26.15
C LEU A 381 -2.13 1.90 -26.37
N LYS A 382 -1.10 2.00 -27.21
CA LYS A 382 -0.52 3.29 -27.61
C LYS A 382 -1.55 4.20 -28.27
N ASP A 383 -2.36 3.66 -29.18
CA ASP A 383 -3.43 4.40 -29.85
C ASP A 383 -4.49 4.91 -28.86
N PHE A 384 -4.87 4.07 -27.89
CA PHE A 384 -5.79 4.46 -26.81
C PHE A 384 -5.26 5.68 -26.04
N VAL A 385 -4.00 5.65 -25.60
CA VAL A 385 -3.40 6.77 -24.86
C VAL A 385 -3.23 7.99 -25.76
N ASN A 386 -2.72 7.80 -26.99
CA ASN A 386 -2.49 8.90 -27.92
C ASN A 386 -3.76 9.70 -28.25
N ARG A 387 -4.94 9.08 -28.16
CA ARG A 387 -6.27 9.70 -28.39
C ARG A 387 -6.94 10.24 -27.12
N GLY A 388 -6.23 10.40 -26.02
CA GLY A 388 -6.75 11.01 -24.80
C GLY A 388 -7.01 10.03 -23.65
N GLY A 389 -6.71 8.73 -23.82
CA GLY A 389 -6.77 7.76 -22.73
C GLY A 389 -5.68 7.99 -21.68
N ILE A 390 -5.94 7.57 -20.47
CA ILE A 390 -4.98 7.65 -19.36
C ILE A 390 -4.47 6.24 -19.05
N LEU A 391 -3.14 6.09 -18.96
CA LEU A 391 -2.49 4.85 -18.56
C LEU A 391 -1.79 5.03 -17.20
N VAL A 392 -2.24 4.31 -16.18
CA VAL A 392 -1.64 4.32 -14.84
C VAL A 392 -0.82 3.05 -14.65
N CYS A 393 0.49 3.17 -14.51
CA CYS A 393 1.41 2.06 -14.33
C CYS A 393 1.88 1.98 -12.88
N LEU A 394 1.56 0.87 -12.19
CA LEU A 394 1.94 0.65 -10.79
C LEU A 394 3.27 -0.11 -10.70
N GLY A 395 4.17 0.35 -9.83
CA GLY A 395 5.44 -0.32 -9.57
C GLY A 395 6.22 -0.68 -10.83
N SER A 396 6.57 -1.97 -11.00
CA SER A 396 7.38 -2.45 -12.13
C SER A 396 6.72 -2.29 -13.51
N ALA A 397 5.40 -2.08 -13.60
CA ALA A 397 4.75 -1.72 -14.87
C ALA A 397 5.22 -0.36 -15.42
N GLY A 398 5.80 0.49 -14.56
CA GLY A 398 6.48 1.71 -15.01
C GLY A 398 7.63 1.45 -15.97
N ASN A 399 8.37 0.34 -15.82
CA ASN A 399 9.45 -0.03 -16.75
C ASN A 399 8.90 -0.39 -18.14
N PHE A 400 7.73 -1.08 -18.17
CA PHE A 400 7.03 -1.35 -19.43
C PHE A 400 6.66 -0.05 -20.15
N ALA A 401 6.09 0.92 -19.43
CA ALA A 401 5.74 2.20 -20.03
C ALA A 401 6.99 2.95 -20.56
N ILE A 402 8.06 3.02 -19.76
CA ILE A 402 9.31 3.66 -20.18
C ILE A 402 9.84 3.02 -21.48
N GLU A 403 9.92 1.69 -21.53
CA GLU A 403 10.50 0.95 -22.65
C GLU A 403 9.60 0.95 -23.89
N LYS A 404 8.30 0.69 -23.73
CA LYS A 404 7.40 0.46 -24.86
C LYS A 404 6.74 1.72 -25.41
N PHE A 405 6.70 2.81 -24.62
CA PHE A 405 6.21 4.12 -25.07
C PHE A 405 7.33 5.13 -25.36
N ASP A 406 8.59 4.66 -25.31
CA ASP A 406 9.78 5.46 -25.62
C ASP A 406 9.86 6.74 -24.77
N LEU A 407 9.50 6.65 -23.47
CA LEU A 407 9.51 7.78 -22.57
C LEU A 407 10.96 8.22 -22.25
N GLN A 408 11.20 9.54 -22.21
CA GLN A 408 12.50 10.10 -21.82
C GLN A 408 12.72 10.03 -20.30
N LEU A 409 12.54 8.83 -19.76
CA LEU A 409 12.68 8.48 -18.35
C LEU A 409 13.63 7.28 -18.21
N ARG A 410 14.30 7.18 -17.09
CA ARG A 410 14.99 5.94 -16.71
C ARG A 410 14.66 5.52 -15.27
N ASN A 411 14.60 4.23 -15.04
CA ASN A 411 14.59 3.67 -13.69
C ASN A 411 16.06 3.55 -13.22
N ILE A 412 16.44 4.43 -12.29
CA ILE A 412 17.83 4.57 -11.84
C ILE A 412 18.31 3.43 -10.95
N VAL A 413 17.42 2.60 -10.42
CA VAL A 413 17.77 1.47 -9.55
C VAL A 413 17.69 0.12 -10.25
N ALA A 414 17.24 0.05 -11.51
CA ALA A 414 16.93 -1.20 -12.21
C ALA A 414 18.13 -2.14 -12.41
N ARG A 415 19.34 -1.61 -12.52
CA ARG A 415 20.56 -2.36 -12.87
C ARG A 415 21.63 -2.35 -11.79
N LEU A 416 21.30 -1.84 -10.59
CA LEU A 416 22.24 -1.79 -9.49
C LEU A 416 22.39 -3.17 -8.85
N ASP A 417 23.63 -3.52 -8.51
CA ASP A 417 23.89 -4.72 -7.71
C ASP A 417 23.30 -4.57 -6.29
N SER A 418 22.90 -5.67 -5.67
CA SER A 418 22.33 -5.63 -4.32
C SER A 418 23.28 -5.08 -3.25
N LYS A 419 24.60 -5.10 -3.49
CA LYS A 419 25.59 -4.45 -2.62
C LYS A 419 25.58 -2.93 -2.76
N GLU A 420 25.17 -2.41 -3.93
CA GLU A 420 25.12 -0.98 -4.19
C GLU A 420 23.78 -0.38 -3.79
N PHE A 421 22.68 -1.10 -4.07
CA PHE A 421 21.33 -0.67 -3.74
C PHE A 421 20.47 -1.83 -3.29
N PHE A 422 19.92 -1.72 -2.07
CA PHE A 422 19.03 -2.71 -1.51
C PHE A 422 17.99 -2.07 -0.59
N CYS A 423 16.71 -2.28 -0.89
CA CYS A 423 15.59 -1.76 -0.11
C CYS A 423 14.43 -2.78 -0.13
N PRO A 424 14.46 -3.76 0.80
CA PRO A 424 13.56 -4.92 0.77
C PRO A 424 12.24 -4.67 1.52
N GLY A 425 11.56 -3.57 1.24
CA GLY A 425 10.29 -3.20 1.88
C GLY A 425 10.51 -2.30 3.09
N SER A 426 10.75 -1.01 2.81
CA SER A 426 11.03 0.01 3.81
C SER A 426 10.17 1.23 3.60
N THR A 427 9.84 1.96 4.68
CA THR A 427 9.20 3.26 4.59
C THR A 427 10.25 4.34 4.43
N LEU A 428 10.06 5.16 3.42
CA LEU A 428 10.96 6.25 3.04
C LEU A 428 10.25 7.59 3.09
N LYS A 429 11.00 8.64 3.43
CA LYS A 429 10.50 10.01 3.44
C LYS A 429 10.41 10.57 2.01
N ALA A 430 9.30 11.23 1.71
CA ALA A 430 9.04 11.83 0.42
C ALA A 430 8.30 13.17 0.55
N ASN A 431 8.46 14.01 -0.49
CA ASN A 431 7.73 15.25 -0.68
C ASN A 431 6.65 15.05 -1.74
N PHE A 432 5.44 15.51 -1.46
CA PHE A 432 4.30 15.50 -2.36
C PHE A 432 4.09 16.90 -2.92
N ASN A 433 3.98 17.03 -4.23
CA ASN A 433 3.71 18.31 -4.88
C ASN A 433 2.21 18.61 -4.81
N ASN A 434 1.77 19.29 -3.73
CA ASN A 434 0.37 19.56 -3.47
C ASN A 434 -0.27 20.61 -4.41
N GLU A 435 0.50 21.21 -5.30
CA GLU A 435 0.00 22.06 -6.39
C GLU A 435 -0.45 21.21 -7.58
N ASP A 436 0.03 19.95 -7.66
CA ASP A 436 -0.38 19.00 -8.69
C ASP A 436 -1.65 18.25 -8.26
N PRO A 437 -2.69 18.19 -9.12
CA PRO A 437 -3.95 17.51 -8.80
C PRO A 437 -3.78 16.04 -8.37
N LEU A 438 -2.75 15.35 -8.84
CA LEU A 438 -2.45 13.96 -8.45
C LEU A 438 -1.98 13.82 -6.99
N ALA A 439 -1.55 14.92 -6.36
CA ALA A 439 -1.14 14.93 -4.96
C ALA A 439 -2.12 15.71 -4.04
N TYR A 440 -3.27 16.12 -4.53
CA TYR A 440 -4.27 16.79 -3.70
C TYR A 440 -4.69 15.96 -2.50
N GLY A 441 -4.88 16.61 -1.37
CA GLY A 441 -5.27 15.98 -0.10
C GLY A 441 -4.16 15.22 0.62
N LEU A 442 -2.93 15.17 0.09
CA LEU A 442 -1.77 14.62 0.79
C LEU A 442 -1.06 15.70 1.63
N PRO A 443 -0.28 15.34 2.67
CA PRO A 443 0.60 16.28 3.33
C PRO A 443 1.76 16.68 2.40
N GLU A 444 2.38 17.84 2.59
CA GLU A 444 3.57 18.23 1.81
C GLU A 444 4.72 17.22 1.97
N LYS A 445 4.89 16.70 3.18
CA LYS A 445 5.88 15.67 3.53
C LYS A 445 5.18 14.46 4.13
N GLY A 446 5.62 13.27 3.73
CA GLY A 446 5.04 12.03 4.24
C GLY A 446 5.93 10.82 3.97
N LEU A 447 5.34 9.65 4.16
CA LEU A 447 6.03 8.39 4.04
C LEU A 447 5.47 7.59 2.86
N VAL A 448 6.37 6.92 2.16
CA VAL A 448 6.03 6.02 1.05
C VAL A 448 6.68 4.66 1.27
N LEU A 449 6.00 3.58 0.88
CA LEU A 449 6.57 2.24 0.92
C LEU A 449 7.36 1.97 -0.36
N PHE A 450 8.64 1.64 -0.21
CA PHE A 450 9.50 1.16 -1.27
C PHE A 450 9.67 -0.36 -1.15
N TYR A 451 9.18 -1.12 -2.12
CA TYR A 451 9.32 -2.57 -2.17
C TYR A 451 9.36 -3.08 -3.61
N GLY A 452 10.57 -3.39 -4.11
CA GLY A 452 10.76 -3.69 -5.52
C GLY A 452 10.27 -2.57 -6.44
N SER A 453 10.38 -1.36 -5.97
CA SER A 453 9.86 -0.15 -6.60
C SER A 453 10.87 0.42 -7.59
N PRO A 454 10.47 0.91 -8.77
CA PRO A 454 11.30 1.78 -9.59
C PRO A 454 11.43 3.17 -8.95
N ALA A 455 12.53 3.83 -9.24
CA ALA A 455 12.73 5.26 -8.99
C ALA A 455 13.15 5.92 -10.28
N PHE A 456 12.58 7.08 -10.59
CA PHE A 456 12.65 7.66 -11.92
C PHE A 456 13.54 8.89 -11.96
N GLU A 457 14.21 9.05 -13.09
CA GLU A 457 14.90 10.26 -13.49
C GLU A 457 14.41 10.68 -14.87
N ILE A 458 14.12 11.97 -15.04
CA ILE A 458 13.80 12.56 -16.33
C ILE A 458 15.11 12.81 -17.06
N LEU A 459 15.25 12.25 -18.25
CA LEU A 459 16.46 12.45 -19.07
C LEU A 459 16.46 13.86 -19.66
N PRO A 460 17.60 14.54 -19.68
CA PRO A 460 17.71 15.86 -20.33
C PRO A 460 17.34 15.77 -21.82
N GLY A 461 16.50 16.69 -22.29
CA GLY A 461 16.06 16.73 -23.68
C GLY A 461 15.05 17.83 -23.95
N SER A 462 14.70 18.02 -25.22
CA SER A 462 13.74 19.03 -25.68
C SER A 462 12.29 18.79 -25.23
N GLU A 463 12.00 17.61 -24.65
CA GLU A 463 10.67 17.21 -24.23
C GLU A 463 10.50 17.13 -22.72
N SER A 464 11.44 17.64 -21.94
CA SER A 464 11.39 17.60 -20.46
C SER A 464 10.15 18.26 -19.88
N GLU A 465 9.55 19.23 -20.59
CA GLU A 465 8.32 19.92 -20.18
C GLU A 465 7.07 19.02 -20.20
N LYS A 466 7.12 17.88 -20.91
CA LYS A 466 6.03 16.89 -20.93
C LYS A 466 5.93 16.07 -19.65
N TYR A 467 6.91 16.20 -18.75
CA TYR A 467 7.01 15.38 -17.53
C TYR A 467 6.81 16.23 -16.27
N ARG A 468 5.89 15.80 -15.41
CA ARG A 468 5.67 16.41 -14.10
C ARG A 468 6.01 15.42 -12.99
N VAL A 469 6.82 15.86 -12.03
CA VAL A 469 7.14 15.04 -10.84
C VAL A 469 6.14 15.34 -9.75
N VAL A 470 5.32 14.34 -9.43
CA VAL A 470 4.26 14.43 -8.41
C VAL A 470 4.78 14.10 -7.01
N VAL A 471 5.64 13.07 -6.93
CA VAL A 471 6.25 12.64 -5.65
C VAL A 471 7.75 12.50 -5.84
N ARG A 472 8.51 13.06 -4.89
CA ARG A 472 9.97 13.03 -4.90
C ARG A 472 10.51 12.55 -3.55
N TYR A 473 11.50 11.65 -3.57
CA TYR A 473 12.20 11.28 -2.34
C TYR A 473 12.93 12.48 -1.74
N GLU A 474 13.02 12.54 -0.41
CA GLU A 474 13.79 13.56 0.30
C GLU A 474 15.27 13.54 -0.12
N PRO A 475 16.04 14.62 0.06
CA PRO A 475 17.45 14.68 -0.35
C PRO A 475 18.38 13.85 0.54
N ARG A 476 18.02 13.56 1.79
CA ARG A 476 18.83 12.84 2.79
C ARG A 476 17.96 12.28 3.92
N ASP A 477 18.54 11.37 4.70
CA ASP A 477 17.87 10.73 5.85
C ASP A 477 16.56 10.07 5.44
N LEU A 478 16.56 9.37 4.32
CA LEU A 478 15.37 8.82 3.67
C LEU A 478 14.70 7.72 4.49
N LEU A 479 15.51 6.89 5.16
CA LEU A 479 14.98 5.74 5.88
C LEU A 479 14.17 6.16 7.12
N GLN A 480 12.89 5.85 7.12
CA GLN A 480 12.03 5.97 8.30
C GLN A 480 12.02 4.67 9.09
N SER A 481 11.73 3.54 8.44
CA SER A 481 11.76 2.20 9.01
C SER A 481 12.13 1.18 7.94
N GLY A 482 12.81 0.10 8.33
CA GLY A 482 13.22 -0.99 7.47
C GLY A 482 14.72 -1.08 7.25
N TRP A 483 15.16 -1.32 6.02
CA TRP A 483 16.55 -1.46 5.63
C TRP A 483 16.80 -0.77 4.28
N LEU A 484 17.78 0.10 4.24
CA LEU A 484 18.18 0.82 3.02
C LEU A 484 19.69 0.84 2.88
N ILE A 485 20.19 0.21 1.82
CA ILE A 485 21.57 0.35 1.36
C ILE A 485 21.53 1.22 0.10
N GLY A 486 22.47 2.15 -0.02
CA GLY A 486 22.58 2.99 -1.23
C GLY A 486 21.57 4.14 -1.29
N GLU A 487 21.25 4.78 -0.17
CA GLU A 487 20.35 5.94 -0.08
C GLU A 487 20.64 7.01 -1.15
N LYS A 488 21.91 7.22 -1.47
CA LYS A 488 22.37 8.21 -2.48
C LYS A 488 21.69 8.07 -3.84
N TYR A 489 21.29 6.86 -4.23
CA TYR A 489 20.61 6.62 -5.50
C TYR A 489 19.16 7.11 -5.52
N LEU A 490 18.52 7.18 -4.36
CA LEU A 490 17.15 7.68 -4.24
C LEU A 490 17.08 9.19 -3.94
N SER A 491 18.21 9.79 -3.52
CA SER A 491 18.25 11.22 -3.17
C SER A 491 17.67 12.08 -4.28
N ARG A 492 16.54 12.78 -3.97
CA ARG A 492 15.80 13.64 -4.91
C ARG A 492 15.26 12.93 -6.17
N ALA A 493 15.32 11.61 -6.27
CA ALA A 493 14.72 10.88 -7.37
C ALA A 493 13.18 10.98 -7.34
N ALA A 494 12.56 10.87 -8.51
CA ALA A 494 11.11 10.85 -8.61
C ALA A 494 10.56 9.48 -8.23
N ALA A 495 9.57 9.48 -7.33
CA ALA A 495 8.81 8.29 -6.93
C ALA A 495 7.50 8.15 -7.74
N MET A 496 6.97 9.27 -8.26
CA MET A 496 5.80 9.31 -9.13
C MET A 496 5.98 10.42 -10.17
N VAL A 497 5.69 10.08 -11.43
CA VAL A 497 5.80 10.99 -12.58
C VAL A 497 4.56 10.87 -13.44
N GLU A 498 4.06 11.99 -13.93
CA GLU A 498 3.09 12.06 -15.01
C GLU A 498 3.77 12.52 -16.29
N ALA A 499 3.46 11.89 -17.41
CA ALA A 499 3.98 12.20 -18.72
C ALA A 499 2.84 12.43 -19.71
N ASP A 500 2.89 13.52 -20.47
CA ASP A 500 1.97 13.74 -21.58
C ASP A 500 2.34 12.84 -22.77
N TYR A 501 1.37 12.17 -23.37
CA TYR A 501 1.54 11.27 -24.49
C TYR A 501 0.42 11.46 -25.53
N GLY A 502 0.72 12.16 -26.62
CA GLY A 502 -0.28 12.58 -27.59
C GLY A 502 -1.34 13.50 -26.95
N GLN A 503 -2.59 13.09 -26.96
CA GLN A 503 -3.69 13.80 -26.29
C GLN A 503 -3.99 13.24 -24.89
N GLY A 504 -3.37 12.13 -24.50
CA GLY A 504 -3.57 11.46 -23.24
C GLY A 504 -2.37 11.58 -22.31
N GLN A 505 -2.36 10.74 -21.28
CA GLN A 505 -1.36 10.81 -20.20
C GLN A 505 -0.92 9.43 -19.75
N ILE A 506 0.32 9.34 -19.29
CA ILE A 506 0.88 8.15 -18.65
C ILE A 506 1.33 8.53 -17.26
N VAL A 507 0.77 7.88 -16.25
CA VAL A 507 1.11 8.09 -14.84
C VAL A 507 1.91 6.90 -14.34
N LEU A 508 3.15 7.14 -13.89
CA LEU A 508 4.03 6.12 -13.33
C LEU A 508 4.09 6.27 -11.81
N ILE A 509 3.48 5.34 -11.09
CA ILE A 509 3.52 5.28 -9.63
C ILE A 509 4.56 4.24 -9.22
N GLY A 510 5.79 4.67 -8.98
CA GLY A 510 6.92 3.80 -8.64
C GLY A 510 6.81 3.19 -7.24
N LEU A 511 6.35 3.98 -6.28
CA LEU A 511 6.13 3.54 -4.89
C LEU A 511 4.96 2.56 -4.78
N LYS A 512 4.85 1.86 -3.65
CA LYS A 512 3.75 0.93 -3.37
C LYS A 512 2.54 1.65 -2.76
N ALA A 513 1.77 2.36 -3.60
CA ALA A 513 0.68 3.22 -3.16
C ALA A 513 -0.49 2.47 -2.48
N GLN A 514 -0.76 1.21 -2.88
CA GLN A 514 -1.91 0.43 -2.41
C GLN A 514 -1.52 -0.96 -1.87
N ASN A 515 -0.27 -1.13 -1.43
CA ASN A 515 0.27 -2.41 -0.99
C ASN A 515 -0.63 -3.10 0.04
N ARG A 516 -1.08 -4.30 -0.26
CA ARG A 516 -1.93 -5.15 0.59
C ARG A 516 -3.18 -4.43 1.12
N ALA A 517 -3.63 -3.37 0.47
CA ALA A 517 -4.67 -2.46 0.95
C ALA A 517 -4.39 -1.90 2.36
N GLN A 518 -3.12 -1.70 2.72
CA GLN A 518 -2.65 -1.21 4.02
C GLN A 518 -2.07 0.19 3.97
N THR A 519 -1.53 0.63 2.83
CA THR A 519 -0.83 1.92 2.67
C THR A 519 -1.80 3.09 2.50
N HIS A 520 -2.71 3.28 3.47
CA HIS A 520 -3.76 4.33 3.45
C HIS A 520 -3.17 5.73 3.29
N GLY A 521 -1.95 5.96 3.80
CA GLY A 521 -1.25 7.25 3.67
C GLY A 521 -0.98 7.68 2.23
N THR A 522 -1.03 6.73 1.27
CA THR A 522 -0.73 6.98 -0.15
C THR A 522 -1.85 6.62 -1.12
N PHE A 523 -3.02 6.13 -0.65
CA PHE A 523 -4.15 5.77 -1.53
C PHE A 523 -4.59 6.92 -2.44
N LYS A 524 -4.53 8.15 -1.95
CA LYS A 524 -4.91 9.34 -2.72
C LYS A 524 -4.09 9.52 -4.00
N LEU A 525 -2.84 9.04 -4.06
CA LEU A 525 -2.05 9.03 -5.29
C LEU A 525 -2.71 8.18 -6.40
N LEU A 526 -3.40 7.11 -6.02
CA LEU A 526 -4.17 6.31 -6.96
C LEU A 526 -5.53 6.96 -7.24
N PHE A 527 -6.26 7.39 -6.19
CA PHE A 527 -7.62 7.94 -6.34
C PHE A 527 -7.63 9.21 -7.20
N ASN A 528 -6.65 10.07 -7.03
CA ASN A 528 -6.51 11.30 -7.81
C ASN A 528 -6.25 11.04 -9.31
N THR A 529 -5.88 9.82 -9.72
CA THR A 529 -5.71 9.54 -11.14
C THR A 529 -7.04 9.47 -11.91
N PHE A 530 -8.16 9.21 -11.23
CA PHE A 530 -9.46 9.00 -11.86
C PHE A 530 -10.62 9.83 -11.26
N ILE A 531 -10.40 10.54 -10.17
CA ILE A 531 -11.31 11.57 -9.64
C ILE A 531 -10.70 12.94 -9.96
N ARG A 532 -10.91 13.39 -11.19
CA ARG A 532 -10.33 14.61 -11.76
C ARG A 532 -11.40 15.60 -12.16
#